data_49418f9b5733948c3e7dd1114e7c4446
#
_entry.id   49418f9b5733948c3e7dd1114e7c4446
#
_cell.length_a   1.000
_cell.length_b   1.000
_cell.length_c   1.000
_cell.angle_alpha   90.00
_cell.angle_beta   90.00
_cell.angle_gamma   90.00
#
_symmetry.space_group_name_H-M   'P 1'
#
loop_
_entity.id
_entity.type
_entity.pdbx_description
1 polymer ?
#
loop_
_entity_poly.entity_id
_entity_poly.type
_entity_poly.pdbx_seq_one_letter_code
_entity_poly.pdbx_strand_id
1 'polypeptide(L)'
;NETLDAVGTGLLDGHITATVYFSGKDPAFALLGDLIAAYEHPEQVFMFLRHGGGDALLRELMAPYGVHYIGGSATGKEAFVSKIPIRRVDDFAGVKLRAPEGMAQDIFERIGAAPVNLPAAEVYTAVERGVVDAADWATYSMNHQLGFHAIARYPIYPGIHSMPVIDISVNAEKWNALPDDLKAILEMGVRDFAGDVTRRLELQDLADVAADRAKGIEVVDWPKAERDRMREIAVEIWQDWAGRSKMARRAYEAQTAFLRAIGLLATE
;
A
#
# COMPACT_ATOMS: atom_id res chain seq x y z
N ASN A 1 8.43 -10.09 -9.27
CA ASN A 1 7.38 -10.79 -8.51
C ASN A 1 7.66 -12.29 -8.30
N GLU A 2 8.93 -12.69 -8.44
CA GLU A 2 9.35 -14.10 -8.30
C GLU A 2 9.87 -14.43 -6.89
N THR A 3 9.96 -13.44 -6.01
CA THR A 3 10.56 -13.62 -4.68
C THR A 3 9.74 -14.57 -3.80
N LEU A 4 8.41 -14.61 -3.95
CA LEU A 4 7.56 -15.57 -3.23
C LEU A 4 7.95 -17.01 -3.57
N ASP A 5 8.11 -17.32 -4.88
CA ASP A 5 8.53 -18.63 -5.34
C ASP A 5 9.98 -18.96 -4.94
N ALA A 6 10.87 -17.97 -5.02
CA ALA A 6 12.26 -18.13 -4.62
C ALA A 6 12.38 -18.44 -3.11
N VAL A 7 11.57 -17.84 -2.26
CA VAL A 7 11.48 -18.15 -0.83
C VAL A 7 10.87 -19.55 -0.64
N GLY A 8 9.74 -19.82 -1.29
CA GLY A 8 9.05 -21.11 -1.15
C GLY A 8 9.89 -22.30 -1.57
N THR A 9 10.71 -22.18 -2.62
CA THR A 9 11.62 -23.22 -3.09
C THR A 9 12.94 -23.29 -2.30
N GLY A 10 13.17 -22.37 -1.35
CA GLY A 10 14.39 -22.30 -0.55
C GLY A 10 15.60 -21.71 -1.28
N LEU A 11 15.43 -21.13 -2.47
CA LEU A 11 16.48 -20.33 -3.13
C LEU A 11 16.85 -19.08 -2.32
N LEU A 12 15.85 -18.48 -1.66
CA LEU A 12 16.02 -17.44 -0.68
C LEU A 12 15.54 -17.94 0.70
N ASP A 13 16.20 -17.49 1.76
CA ASP A 13 15.78 -17.81 3.13
C ASP A 13 14.52 -17.07 3.56
N GLY A 14 14.33 -15.86 3.05
CA GLY A 14 13.19 -14.99 3.30
C GLY A 14 13.21 -13.76 2.40
N HIS A 15 12.18 -12.93 2.54
CA HIS A 15 12.08 -11.64 1.86
C HIS A 15 11.41 -10.58 2.75
N ILE A 16 11.64 -9.34 2.38
CA ILE A 16 10.87 -8.17 2.80
C ILE A 16 10.39 -7.48 1.52
N THR A 17 9.07 -7.45 1.29
CA THR A 17 8.52 -6.90 0.03
C THR A 17 7.07 -6.47 0.20
N ALA A 18 6.55 -5.71 -0.77
CA ALA A 18 5.13 -5.35 -0.79
C ALA A 18 4.27 -6.58 -1.16
N THR A 19 3.39 -6.96 -0.25
CA THR A 19 2.49 -8.11 -0.39
C THR A 19 1.64 -8.05 -1.67
N VAL A 20 1.23 -6.85 -2.07
CA VAL A 20 0.41 -6.59 -3.26
C VAL A 20 1.07 -7.06 -4.57
N TYR A 21 2.39 -7.18 -4.60
CA TYR A 21 3.10 -7.64 -5.81
C TYR A 21 2.80 -9.08 -6.21
N PHE A 22 2.16 -9.85 -5.33
CA PHE A 22 1.75 -11.23 -5.61
C PHE A 22 0.28 -11.36 -6.04
N SER A 23 -0.41 -10.24 -6.31
CA SER A 23 -1.82 -10.21 -6.71
C SER A 23 -2.15 -11.04 -7.96
N GLY A 24 -1.16 -11.24 -8.85
CA GLY A 24 -1.30 -12.14 -9.99
C GLY A 24 -1.37 -13.63 -9.64
N LYS A 25 -0.95 -14.04 -8.42
CA LYS A 25 -1.06 -15.42 -7.94
C LYS A 25 -2.41 -15.70 -7.29
N ASP A 26 -2.88 -14.78 -6.47
CA ASP A 26 -4.23 -14.75 -5.91
C ASP A 26 -4.65 -13.31 -5.64
N PRO A 27 -5.87 -12.89 -6.04
CA PRO A 27 -6.38 -11.54 -5.78
C PRO A 27 -6.41 -11.15 -4.29
N ALA A 28 -6.41 -12.11 -3.37
CA ALA A 28 -6.33 -11.86 -1.94
C ALA A 28 -5.04 -11.12 -1.53
N PHE A 29 -3.95 -11.27 -2.27
CA PHE A 29 -2.72 -10.52 -2.04
C PHE A 29 -2.92 -9.01 -2.23
N ALA A 30 -3.78 -8.59 -3.16
CA ALA A 30 -4.15 -7.18 -3.31
C ALA A 30 -5.00 -6.70 -2.13
N LEU A 31 -6.06 -7.46 -1.77
CA LEU A 31 -6.99 -7.08 -0.71
C LEU A 31 -6.34 -7.05 0.69
N LEU A 32 -5.37 -7.93 0.97
CA LEU A 32 -4.64 -7.97 2.24
C LEU A 32 -3.39 -7.09 2.22
N GLY A 33 -2.79 -6.90 1.04
CA GLY A 33 -1.54 -6.20 0.88
C GLY A 33 -1.67 -4.69 0.72
N ASP A 34 -2.75 -4.22 0.09
CA ASP A 34 -3.02 -2.79 -0.07
C ASP A 34 -4.48 -2.55 -0.43
N LEU A 35 -5.33 -2.43 0.57
CA LEU A 35 -6.73 -2.09 0.34
C LEU A 35 -6.84 -0.59 0.06
N ILE A 36 -6.80 -0.26 -1.23
CA ILE A 36 -6.73 1.13 -1.72
C ILE A 36 -7.86 2.00 -1.14
N ALA A 37 -7.51 3.16 -0.61
CA ALA A 37 -8.39 4.15 0.01
C ALA A 37 -9.11 3.70 1.30
N ALA A 38 -8.77 2.53 1.85
CA ALA A 38 -9.46 1.99 3.02
C ALA A 38 -9.13 2.72 4.32
N TYR A 39 -7.85 2.90 4.59
CA TYR A 39 -7.35 3.38 5.88
C TYR A 39 -6.93 4.84 5.86
N GLU A 40 -7.03 5.50 7.01
CA GLU A 40 -6.61 6.90 7.19
C GLU A 40 -5.25 7.01 7.89
N HIS A 41 -4.87 5.98 8.64
CA HIS A 41 -3.65 5.99 9.45
C HIS A 41 -3.00 4.60 9.51
N PRO A 42 -1.66 4.47 9.48
CA PRO A 42 -0.96 3.18 9.53
C PRO A 42 -1.30 2.31 10.73
N GLU A 43 -1.58 2.92 11.89
CA GLU A 43 -1.99 2.16 13.09
C GLU A 43 -3.29 1.35 12.85
N GLN A 44 -4.18 1.81 11.96
CA GLN A 44 -5.39 1.06 11.61
C GLN A 44 -5.05 -0.21 10.82
N VAL A 45 -4.03 -0.15 9.96
CA VAL A 45 -3.49 -1.34 9.27
C VAL A 45 -2.91 -2.33 10.28
N PHE A 46 -2.11 -1.85 11.25
CA PHE A 46 -1.58 -2.71 12.31
C PHE A 46 -2.67 -3.34 13.17
N MET A 47 -3.72 -2.58 13.51
CA MET A 47 -4.88 -3.10 14.22
C MET A 47 -5.59 -4.20 13.42
N PHE A 48 -5.78 -4.01 12.11
CA PHE A 48 -6.35 -5.03 11.25
C PHE A 48 -5.48 -6.28 11.19
N LEU A 49 -4.19 -6.13 10.94
CA LEU A 49 -3.26 -7.27 10.87
C LEU A 49 -3.32 -8.09 12.15
N ARG A 50 -3.19 -7.46 13.32
CA ARG A 50 -3.05 -8.14 14.61
C ARG A 50 -4.38 -8.58 15.24
N HIS A 51 -5.45 -7.82 15.03
CA HIS A 51 -6.73 -7.99 15.74
C HIS A 51 -7.93 -8.16 14.80
N GLY A 52 -7.81 -7.76 13.53
CA GLY A 52 -8.86 -7.90 12.51
C GLY A 52 -8.74 -9.18 11.69
N GLY A 53 -7.78 -10.06 12.01
CA GLY A 53 -7.58 -11.34 11.31
C GLY A 53 -6.58 -11.30 10.15
N GLY A 54 -5.97 -10.15 9.85
CA GLY A 54 -5.05 -9.97 8.72
C GLY A 54 -3.84 -10.91 8.77
N ASP A 55 -3.13 -11.00 9.91
CA ASP A 55 -1.97 -11.89 10.06
C ASP A 55 -2.32 -13.37 9.82
N ALA A 56 -3.49 -13.82 10.30
CA ALA A 56 -3.94 -15.19 10.12
C ALA A 56 -4.27 -15.48 8.64
N LEU A 57 -4.94 -14.55 7.96
CA LEU A 57 -5.27 -14.66 6.54
C LEU A 57 -4.01 -14.64 5.66
N LEU A 58 -3.02 -13.81 5.98
CA LEU A 58 -1.75 -13.78 5.25
C LEU A 58 -0.95 -15.06 5.43
N ARG A 59 -0.90 -15.63 6.63
CA ARG A 59 -0.28 -16.96 6.86
C ARG A 59 -0.96 -18.04 6.04
N GLU A 60 -2.28 -18.09 6.03
CA GLU A 60 -3.04 -19.06 5.25
C GLU A 60 -2.83 -18.87 3.74
N LEU A 61 -2.82 -17.62 3.27
CA LEU A 61 -2.63 -17.28 1.85
C LEU A 61 -1.24 -17.68 1.35
N MET A 62 -0.18 -17.50 2.17
CA MET A 62 1.20 -17.78 1.76
C MET A 62 1.61 -19.24 1.94
N ALA A 63 0.93 -19.99 2.82
CA ALA A 63 1.28 -21.39 3.13
C ALA A 63 1.34 -22.32 1.90
N PRO A 64 0.41 -22.25 0.91
CA PRO A 64 0.48 -23.09 -0.29
C PRO A 64 1.73 -22.85 -1.15
N TYR A 65 2.37 -21.69 -0.99
CA TYR A 65 3.61 -21.33 -1.69
C TYR A 65 4.89 -21.72 -0.93
N GLY A 66 4.77 -22.45 0.19
CA GLY A 66 5.92 -22.84 1.01
C GLY A 66 6.54 -21.68 1.80
N VAL A 67 5.78 -20.62 2.06
CA VAL A 67 6.24 -19.41 2.73
C VAL A 67 5.50 -19.22 4.06
N HIS A 68 6.27 -18.91 5.11
CA HIS A 68 5.73 -18.51 6.40
C HIS A 68 5.79 -17.00 6.57
N TYR A 69 4.63 -16.38 6.73
CA TYR A 69 4.50 -14.96 7.06
C TYR A 69 4.75 -14.75 8.57
N ILE A 70 5.80 -14.01 8.91
CA ILE A 70 6.12 -13.66 10.30
C ILE A 70 5.29 -12.47 10.76
N GLY A 71 5.26 -11.40 9.95
CA GLY A 71 4.53 -10.18 10.22
C GLY A 71 4.65 -9.16 9.11
N GLY A 72 3.91 -8.05 9.20
CA GLY A 72 3.92 -6.96 8.23
C GLY A 72 4.12 -5.59 8.86
N SER A 73 4.71 -4.70 8.06
CA SER A 73 4.82 -3.27 8.32
C SER A 73 3.94 -2.51 7.35
N ALA A 74 3.33 -1.39 7.79
CA ALA A 74 2.75 -0.40 6.90
C ALA A 74 3.78 0.71 6.68
N THR A 75 4.03 1.08 5.44
CA THR A 75 5.00 2.16 5.13
C THR A 75 4.53 3.55 5.56
N GLY A 76 3.26 3.73 5.85
CA GLY A 76 2.59 5.01 5.92
C GLY A 76 1.79 5.27 4.64
N LYS A 77 1.04 6.38 4.59
CA LYS A 77 0.30 6.75 3.38
C LYS A 77 1.27 7.15 2.27
N GLU A 78 1.14 6.51 1.12
CA GLU A 78 1.86 6.93 -0.08
C GLU A 78 1.34 8.28 -0.57
N ALA A 79 2.28 9.18 -0.85
CA ALA A 79 2.01 10.52 -1.35
C ALA A 79 2.06 10.51 -2.88
N PHE A 80 1.08 11.16 -3.51
CA PHE A 80 1.14 11.34 -4.96
C PHE A 80 2.22 12.34 -5.35
N VAL A 81 2.97 11.99 -6.38
CA VAL A 81 3.80 12.92 -7.15
C VAL A 81 2.92 13.55 -8.23
N SER A 82 2.75 14.87 -8.25
CA SER A 82 1.90 15.53 -9.25
C SER A 82 2.48 16.85 -9.76
N LYS A 83 2.41 17.04 -11.09
CA LYS A 83 2.75 18.30 -11.77
C LYS A 83 1.57 19.27 -11.80
N ILE A 84 0.37 18.79 -11.54
CA ILE A 84 -0.89 19.55 -11.59
C ILE A 84 -1.59 19.48 -10.24
N PRO A 85 -2.38 20.49 -9.86
CA PRO A 85 -3.11 20.46 -8.62
C PRO A 85 -4.32 19.52 -8.71
N ILE A 86 -4.26 18.38 -8.02
CA ILE A 86 -5.35 17.41 -7.88
C ILE A 86 -5.90 17.55 -6.46
N ARG A 87 -7.02 18.25 -6.26
CA ARG A 87 -7.58 18.59 -4.94
C ARG A 87 -8.81 17.77 -4.56
N ARG A 88 -9.38 17.04 -5.51
CA ARG A 88 -10.60 16.24 -5.36
C ARG A 88 -10.66 15.13 -6.38
N VAL A 89 -11.57 14.19 -6.19
CA VAL A 89 -11.76 13.02 -7.07
C VAL A 89 -11.93 13.43 -8.54
N ASP A 90 -12.76 14.45 -8.80
CA ASP A 90 -13.07 14.87 -10.18
C ASP A 90 -11.85 15.45 -10.93
N ASP A 91 -10.83 15.92 -10.21
CA ASP A 91 -9.62 16.46 -10.83
C ASP A 91 -8.74 15.37 -11.47
N PHE A 92 -9.03 14.09 -11.21
CA PHE A 92 -8.36 12.97 -11.90
C PHE A 92 -8.84 12.78 -13.35
N ALA A 93 -9.96 13.38 -13.76
CA ALA A 93 -10.51 13.17 -15.09
C ALA A 93 -9.51 13.53 -16.19
N GLY A 94 -9.10 12.52 -16.97
CA GLY A 94 -8.12 12.66 -18.08
C GLY A 94 -6.66 12.79 -17.66
N VAL A 95 -6.34 12.74 -16.35
CA VAL A 95 -4.96 12.80 -15.86
C VAL A 95 -4.20 11.55 -16.30
N LYS A 96 -3.08 11.73 -16.97
CA LYS A 96 -2.15 10.64 -17.26
C LYS A 96 -1.38 10.31 -15.98
N LEU A 97 -1.70 9.18 -15.41
CA LEU A 97 -1.19 8.77 -14.11
C LEU A 97 -0.37 7.49 -14.23
N ARG A 98 0.87 7.50 -13.74
CA ARG A 98 1.56 6.22 -13.52
C ARG A 98 0.94 5.55 -12.30
N ALA A 99 0.41 4.36 -12.50
CA ALA A 99 -0.03 3.48 -11.41
C ALA A 99 0.53 2.06 -11.63
N PRO A 100 0.76 1.28 -10.55
CA PRO A 100 1.06 -0.14 -10.69
C PRO A 100 -0.17 -0.88 -11.22
N GLU A 101 0.06 -1.98 -11.93
CA GLU A 101 -1.02 -2.88 -12.33
C GLU A 101 -1.77 -3.42 -11.11
N GLY A 102 -3.07 -3.65 -11.27
CA GLY A 102 -3.91 -4.25 -10.25
C GLY A 102 -5.00 -3.31 -9.73
N MET A 103 -5.39 -3.47 -8.47
CA MET A 103 -6.52 -2.77 -7.87
C MET A 103 -6.38 -1.23 -7.92
N ALA A 104 -5.17 -0.71 -7.74
CA ALA A 104 -4.91 0.73 -7.82
C ALA A 104 -5.26 1.27 -9.21
N GLN A 105 -4.82 0.58 -10.27
CA GLN A 105 -5.16 0.95 -11.64
C GLN A 105 -6.67 0.95 -11.86
N ASP A 106 -7.38 -0.12 -11.46
CA ASP A 106 -8.84 -0.24 -11.62
C ASP A 106 -9.58 0.93 -10.95
N ILE A 107 -9.11 1.38 -9.78
CA ILE A 107 -9.71 2.51 -9.05
C ILE A 107 -9.44 3.84 -9.78
N PHE A 108 -8.20 4.07 -10.26
CA PHE A 108 -7.89 5.30 -10.99
C PHE A 108 -8.63 5.39 -12.32
N GLU A 109 -8.80 4.27 -13.04
CA GLU A 109 -9.67 4.22 -14.22
C GLU A 109 -11.12 4.56 -13.88
N ARG A 110 -11.62 4.05 -12.75
CA ARG A 110 -13.00 4.30 -12.30
C ARG A 110 -13.25 5.78 -11.99
N ILE A 111 -12.28 6.51 -11.50
CA ILE A 111 -12.39 7.96 -11.25
C ILE A 111 -12.02 8.82 -12.47
N GLY A 112 -11.79 8.21 -13.63
CA GLY A 112 -11.60 8.88 -14.91
C GLY A 112 -10.15 9.27 -15.23
N ALA A 113 -9.16 8.82 -14.47
CA ALA A 113 -7.77 8.97 -14.84
C ALA A 113 -7.41 8.06 -16.04
N ALA A 114 -6.30 8.34 -16.67
CA ALA A 114 -5.69 7.52 -17.72
C ALA A 114 -4.40 6.88 -17.18
N PRO A 115 -4.49 5.75 -16.45
CA PRO A 115 -3.32 5.12 -15.87
C PRO A 115 -2.41 4.53 -16.94
N VAL A 116 -1.12 4.64 -16.69
CA VAL A 116 -0.03 4.14 -17.55
C VAL A 116 0.87 3.27 -16.69
N ASN A 117 1.06 2.02 -17.11
CA ASN A 117 2.04 1.15 -16.48
C ASN A 117 3.44 1.47 -17.00
N LEU A 118 4.33 1.87 -16.10
CA LEU A 118 5.74 2.17 -16.39
C LEU A 118 6.65 1.44 -15.39
N PRO A 119 7.78 0.90 -15.85
CA PRO A 119 8.82 0.40 -14.98
C PRO A 119 9.28 1.45 -13.97
N ALA A 120 9.57 1.04 -12.75
CA ALA A 120 9.99 1.94 -11.67
C ALA A 120 11.14 2.89 -12.07
N ALA A 121 12.14 2.37 -12.79
CA ALA A 121 13.30 3.15 -13.24
C ALA A 121 12.97 4.28 -14.23
N GLU A 122 11.79 4.23 -14.87
CA GLU A 122 11.38 5.19 -15.89
C GLU A 122 10.48 6.30 -15.32
N VAL A 123 9.92 6.14 -14.12
CA VAL A 123 8.88 7.02 -13.59
C VAL A 123 9.36 8.45 -13.40
N TYR A 124 10.57 8.67 -12.84
CA TYR A 124 11.12 10.01 -12.67
C TYR A 124 11.21 10.76 -14.01
N THR A 125 11.81 10.12 -15.02
CA THR A 125 11.97 10.70 -16.34
C THR A 125 10.63 10.92 -17.05
N ALA A 126 9.67 10.02 -16.86
CA ALA A 126 8.32 10.16 -17.44
C ALA A 126 7.57 11.36 -16.83
N VAL A 127 7.66 11.57 -15.51
CA VAL A 127 7.12 12.77 -14.85
C VAL A 127 7.86 14.02 -15.32
N GLU A 128 9.18 14.03 -15.31
CA GLU A 128 10.01 15.17 -15.72
C GLU A 128 9.64 15.65 -17.14
N ARG A 129 9.57 14.71 -18.08
CA ARG A 129 9.27 14.99 -19.51
C ARG A 129 7.78 15.22 -19.79
N GLY A 130 6.90 15.04 -18.82
CA GLY A 130 5.45 15.20 -18.99
C GLY A 130 4.80 14.09 -19.83
N VAL A 131 5.40 12.91 -19.85
CA VAL A 131 4.75 11.70 -20.40
C VAL A 131 3.55 11.33 -19.53
N VAL A 132 3.70 11.51 -18.21
CA VAL A 132 2.61 11.44 -17.22
C VAL A 132 2.54 12.74 -16.43
N ASP A 133 1.33 13.10 -15.98
CA ASP A 133 1.05 14.29 -15.19
C ASP A 133 1.26 14.06 -13.70
N ALA A 134 1.08 12.81 -13.26
CA ALA A 134 1.19 12.39 -11.88
C ALA A 134 1.71 10.94 -11.78
N ALA A 135 2.14 10.56 -10.58
CA ALA A 135 2.55 9.19 -10.29
C ALA A 135 2.17 8.79 -8.87
N ASP A 136 1.63 7.59 -8.75
CA ASP A 136 1.63 6.80 -7.54
C ASP A 136 3.05 6.23 -7.33
N TRP A 137 3.67 6.52 -6.17
CA TRP A 137 5.07 6.12 -5.97
C TRP A 137 5.36 5.59 -4.58
N ALA A 138 5.58 6.49 -3.58
CA ALA A 138 6.01 6.11 -2.24
C ALA A 138 5.56 7.14 -1.18
N THR A 139 6.07 7.04 0.04
CA THR A 139 5.83 8.04 1.09
C THR A 139 6.38 9.41 0.68
N TYR A 140 5.90 10.46 1.33
CA TYR A 140 6.32 11.84 1.00
C TYR A 140 7.84 12.02 1.07
N SER A 141 8.46 11.56 2.15
CA SER A 141 9.90 11.68 2.36
C SER A 141 10.72 10.90 1.33
N MET A 142 10.27 9.72 0.93
CA MET A 142 10.93 8.95 -0.13
C MET A 142 10.85 9.68 -1.47
N ASN A 143 9.69 10.24 -1.81
CA ASN A 143 9.49 11.05 -3.01
C ASN A 143 10.36 12.31 -3.00
N HIS A 144 10.46 12.97 -1.84
CA HIS A 144 11.33 14.14 -1.62
C HIS A 144 12.80 13.80 -1.85
N GLN A 145 13.31 12.71 -1.24
CA GLN A 145 14.71 12.28 -1.37
C GLN A 145 15.08 11.89 -2.80
N LEU A 146 14.13 11.35 -3.56
CA LEU A 146 14.30 11.03 -4.97
C LEU A 146 14.22 12.26 -5.90
N GLY A 147 13.95 13.45 -5.34
CA GLY A 147 13.91 14.71 -6.09
C GLY A 147 12.61 14.96 -6.84
N PHE A 148 11.57 14.17 -6.67
CA PHE A 148 10.30 14.34 -7.40
C PHE A 148 9.67 15.70 -7.17
N HIS A 149 9.76 16.27 -5.97
CA HIS A 149 9.11 17.55 -5.66
C HIS A 149 9.77 18.75 -6.34
N ALA A 150 10.97 18.59 -6.90
CA ALA A 150 11.60 19.61 -7.75
C ALA A 150 10.93 19.73 -9.13
N ILE A 151 10.40 18.62 -9.65
CA ILE A 151 9.78 18.52 -10.98
C ILE A 151 8.26 18.43 -10.97
N ALA A 152 7.67 18.08 -9.80
CA ALA A 152 6.23 17.90 -9.57
C ALA A 152 5.84 18.66 -8.30
N ARG A 153 5.35 19.90 -8.47
CA ARG A 153 5.23 20.90 -7.40
C ARG A 153 3.88 20.86 -6.65
N TYR A 154 3.04 19.85 -6.93
CA TYR A 154 1.74 19.65 -6.29
C TYR A 154 1.62 18.26 -5.68
N PRO A 155 2.57 17.84 -4.82
CA PRO A 155 2.44 16.54 -4.15
C PRO A 155 1.20 16.53 -3.26
N ILE A 156 0.53 15.36 -3.17
CA ILE A 156 -0.65 15.21 -2.31
C ILE A 156 -0.19 14.56 -1.00
N TYR A 157 -0.40 15.27 0.12
CA TYR A 157 -0.08 14.77 1.46
C TYR A 157 -1.04 15.35 2.52
N PRO A 158 -1.56 14.52 3.45
CA PRO A 158 -1.39 13.06 3.52
C PRO A 158 -1.90 12.35 2.29
N GLY A 159 -1.33 11.17 1.97
CA GLY A 159 -1.75 10.37 0.83
C GLY A 159 -3.24 10.00 0.88
N ILE A 160 -3.81 9.68 -0.26
CA ILE A 160 -5.27 9.51 -0.41
C ILE A 160 -5.67 8.07 -0.70
N HIS A 161 -4.74 7.20 -1.09
CA HIS A 161 -5.07 5.92 -1.70
C HIS A 161 -4.40 4.73 -1.03
N SER A 162 -3.09 4.65 -0.96
CA SER A 162 -2.32 3.45 -0.66
C SER A 162 -1.63 3.51 0.71
N MET A 163 -1.64 2.39 1.41
CA MET A 163 -0.82 2.09 2.59
C MET A 163 -0.39 0.63 2.53
N PRO A 164 0.59 0.29 1.67
CA PRO A 164 0.93 -1.09 1.42
C PRO A 164 1.48 -1.79 2.66
N VAL A 165 1.07 -3.03 2.83
CA VAL A 165 1.66 -3.97 3.78
C VAL A 165 2.96 -4.50 3.16
N ILE A 166 4.06 -4.21 3.83
CA ILE A 166 5.35 -4.80 3.54
C ILE A 166 5.47 -6.03 4.39
N ASP A 167 5.37 -7.21 3.77
CA ASP A 167 5.49 -8.46 4.48
C ASP A 167 6.94 -8.84 4.77
N ILE A 168 7.14 -9.50 5.90
CA ILE A 168 8.40 -10.10 6.32
C ILE A 168 8.12 -11.58 6.46
N SER A 169 8.63 -12.35 5.51
CA SER A 169 8.30 -13.74 5.32
C SER A 169 9.54 -14.59 5.08
N VAL A 170 9.48 -15.86 5.46
CA VAL A 170 10.60 -16.80 5.35
C VAL A 170 10.15 -18.11 4.76
N ASN A 171 11.11 -18.91 4.29
CA ASN A 171 10.83 -20.29 3.86
C ASN A 171 10.21 -21.10 5.00
N ALA A 172 9.10 -21.79 4.73
CA ALA A 172 8.31 -22.48 5.75
C ALA A 172 9.09 -23.65 6.40
N GLU A 173 9.92 -24.37 5.67
CA GLU A 173 10.73 -25.47 6.23
C GLU A 173 11.78 -24.91 7.21
N LYS A 174 12.45 -23.81 6.82
CA LYS A 174 13.42 -23.16 7.70
C LYS A 174 12.76 -22.58 8.95
N TRP A 175 11.59 -21.97 8.81
CA TRP A 175 10.78 -21.55 9.97
C TRP A 175 10.45 -22.70 10.91
N ASN A 176 9.96 -23.80 10.35
CA ASN A 176 9.56 -24.97 11.14
C ASN A 176 10.74 -25.62 11.88
N ALA A 177 11.94 -25.53 11.31
CA ALA A 177 13.18 -26.03 11.94
C ALA A 177 13.70 -25.16 13.08
N LEU A 178 13.22 -23.92 13.24
CA LEU A 178 13.62 -23.05 14.34
C LEU A 178 13.06 -23.54 15.67
N PRO A 179 13.84 -23.42 16.76
CA PRO A 179 13.32 -23.53 18.13
C PRO A 179 12.25 -22.48 18.42
N ASP A 180 11.33 -22.80 19.35
CA ASP A 180 10.19 -21.92 19.65
C ASP A 180 10.61 -20.56 20.25
N ASP A 181 11.69 -20.52 21.02
CA ASP A 181 12.26 -19.28 21.55
C ASP A 181 12.78 -18.35 20.43
N LEU A 182 13.42 -18.89 19.40
CA LEU A 182 13.87 -18.10 18.24
C LEU A 182 12.70 -17.63 17.40
N LYS A 183 11.65 -18.43 17.22
CA LYS A 183 10.40 -17.99 16.56
C LYS A 183 9.79 -16.80 17.30
N ALA A 184 9.68 -16.89 18.62
CA ALA A 184 9.15 -15.81 19.45
C ALA A 184 10.00 -14.53 19.34
N ILE A 185 11.33 -14.64 19.36
CA ILE A 185 12.25 -13.50 19.17
C ILE A 185 12.03 -12.86 17.81
N LEU A 186 11.92 -13.64 16.73
CA LEU A 186 11.69 -13.13 15.38
C LEU A 186 10.34 -12.43 15.27
N GLU A 187 9.26 -13.02 15.80
CA GLU A 187 7.93 -12.39 15.80
C GLU A 187 7.93 -11.06 16.56
N MET A 188 8.58 -11.00 17.72
CA MET A 188 8.72 -9.76 18.50
C MET A 188 9.56 -8.72 17.77
N GLY A 189 10.70 -9.13 17.20
CA GLY A 189 11.59 -8.26 16.45
C GLY A 189 10.91 -7.66 15.21
N VAL A 190 10.14 -8.46 14.48
CA VAL A 190 9.35 -7.98 13.34
C VAL A 190 8.29 -6.96 13.77
N ARG A 191 7.62 -7.19 14.89
CA ARG A 191 6.62 -6.24 15.42
C ARG A 191 7.24 -4.91 15.83
N ASP A 192 8.39 -4.94 16.50
CA ASP A 192 9.11 -3.75 16.92
C ASP A 192 9.62 -2.97 15.70
N PHE A 193 10.29 -3.66 14.78
CA PHE A 193 10.75 -3.11 13.51
C PHE A 193 9.62 -2.45 12.72
N ALA A 194 8.47 -3.12 12.56
CA ALA A 194 7.32 -2.62 11.82
C ALA A 194 6.82 -1.28 12.40
N GLY A 195 6.70 -1.19 13.74
CA GLY A 195 6.29 0.05 14.39
C GLY A 195 7.33 1.16 14.31
N ASP A 196 8.62 0.85 14.45
CA ASP A 196 9.70 1.84 14.42
C ASP A 196 9.87 2.44 13.02
N VAL A 197 9.92 1.60 11.97
CA VAL A 197 10.10 2.09 10.60
C VAL A 197 8.95 3.01 10.16
N THR A 198 7.71 2.65 10.47
CA THR A 198 6.54 3.48 10.14
C THR A 198 6.62 4.85 10.81
N ARG A 199 6.90 4.89 12.11
CA ARG A 199 7.00 6.17 12.86
C ARG A 199 8.15 7.05 12.38
N ARG A 200 9.29 6.45 12.00
CA ARG A 200 10.42 7.20 11.43
C ARG A 200 10.05 7.83 10.09
N LEU A 201 9.36 7.07 9.21
CA LEU A 201 8.89 7.59 7.93
C LEU A 201 7.88 8.74 8.13
N GLU A 202 6.93 8.61 9.05
CA GLU A 202 5.97 9.68 9.35
C GLU A 202 6.66 10.95 9.89
N LEU A 203 7.63 10.81 10.79
CA LEU A 203 8.40 11.96 11.28
C LEU A 203 9.19 12.63 10.15
N GLN A 204 9.78 11.84 9.25
CA GLN A 204 10.51 12.39 8.12
C GLN A 204 9.58 13.06 7.11
N ASP A 205 8.41 12.47 6.85
CA ASP A 205 7.37 13.07 6.00
C ASP A 205 6.99 14.47 6.49
N LEU A 206 6.73 14.61 7.80
CA LEU A 206 6.37 15.90 8.40
C LEU A 206 7.48 16.96 8.24
N ALA A 207 8.74 16.56 8.43
CA ALA A 207 9.89 17.42 8.25
C ALA A 207 10.05 17.89 6.79
N ASP A 208 9.93 16.95 5.84
CA ASP A 208 10.08 17.22 4.41
C ASP A 208 8.91 18.04 3.86
N VAL A 209 7.68 17.82 4.33
CA VAL A 209 6.51 18.66 4.03
C VAL A 209 6.75 20.10 4.46
N ALA A 210 7.26 20.32 5.68
CA ALA A 210 7.56 21.66 6.16
C ALA A 210 8.65 22.35 5.33
N ALA A 211 9.71 21.61 4.98
CA ALA A 211 10.81 22.12 4.14
C ALA A 211 10.34 22.48 2.72
N ASP A 212 9.47 21.66 2.13
CA ASP A 212 8.96 21.90 0.78
C ASP A 212 7.98 23.06 0.72
N ARG A 213 7.09 23.19 1.70
CA ARG A 213 6.24 24.39 1.85
C ARG A 213 7.07 25.66 1.95
N ALA A 214 8.17 25.66 2.69
CA ALA A 214 9.08 26.80 2.80
C ALA A 214 9.77 27.13 1.46
N LYS A 215 9.93 26.17 0.55
CA LYS A 215 10.44 26.37 -0.83
C LYS A 215 9.34 26.74 -1.83
N GLY A 216 8.09 26.92 -1.38
CA GLY A 216 6.95 27.27 -2.24
C GLY A 216 6.40 26.11 -3.05
N ILE A 217 6.61 24.87 -2.62
CA ILE A 217 5.91 23.69 -3.14
C ILE A 217 4.50 23.70 -2.54
N GLU A 218 3.48 23.54 -3.38
CA GLU A 218 2.10 23.49 -2.95
C GLU A 218 1.72 22.08 -2.56
N VAL A 219 1.89 21.75 -1.28
CA VAL A 219 1.47 20.45 -0.75
C VAL A 219 -0.04 20.44 -0.61
N VAL A 220 -0.69 19.63 -1.46
CA VAL A 220 -2.14 19.51 -1.54
C VAL A 220 -2.65 18.57 -0.44
N ASP A 221 -3.60 19.03 0.36
CA ASP A 221 -4.34 18.21 1.33
C ASP A 221 -5.79 18.07 0.89
N TRP A 222 -6.29 16.84 0.89
CA TRP A 222 -7.66 16.57 0.48
C TRP A 222 -8.63 16.75 1.65
N PRO A 223 -9.79 17.41 1.42
CA PRO A 223 -10.87 17.43 2.39
C PRO A 223 -11.35 16.02 2.72
N LYS A 224 -11.78 15.80 3.98
CA LYS A 224 -12.30 14.50 4.41
C LYS A 224 -13.42 13.98 3.49
N ALA A 225 -14.32 14.84 3.06
CA ALA A 225 -15.42 14.46 2.16
C ALA A 225 -14.92 13.82 0.84
N GLU A 226 -13.82 14.32 0.28
CA GLU A 226 -13.25 13.76 -0.95
C GLU A 226 -12.53 12.43 -0.68
N ARG A 227 -11.90 12.26 0.49
CA ARG A 227 -11.32 10.97 0.94
C ARG A 227 -12.42 9.92 1.14
N ASP A 228 -13.54 10.31 1.76
CA ASP A 228 -14.69 9.43 1.96
C ASP A 228 -15.30 9.03 0.61
N ARG A 229 -15.47 9.97 -0.32
CA ARG A 229 -15.96 9.71 -1.69
C ARG A 229 -15.03 8.76 -2.45
N MET A 230 -13.72 8.92 -2.33
CA MET A 230 -12.74 8.00 -2.93
C MET A 230 -12.93 6.58 -2.38
N ARG A 231 -13.13 6.45 -1.07
CA ARG A 231 -13.40 5.16 -0.41
C ARG A 231 -14.69 4.52 -0.89
N GLU A 232 -15.77 5.29 -1.02
CA GLU A 232 -17.04 4.80 -1.54
C GLU A 232 -16.88 4.20 -2.95
N ILE A 233 -16.14 4.87 -3.83
CA ILE A 233 -15.83 4.36 -5.18
C ILE A 233 -14.96 3.10 -5.09
N ALA A 234 -13.98 3.09 -4.20
CA ALA A 234 -13.06 1.96 -4.03
C ALA A 234 -13.78 0.69 -3.56
N VAL A 235 -14.84 0.80 -2.75
CA VAL A 235 -15.63 -0.35 -2.26
C VAL A 235 -16.17 -1.19 -3.42
N GLU A 236 -16.63 -0.59 -4.51
CA GLU A 236 -17.12 -1.33 -5.67
C GLU A 236 -16.00 -2.18 -6.30
N ILE A 237 -14.80 -1.62 -6.40
CA ILE A 237 -13.64 -2.33 -6.95
C ILE A 237 -13.19 -3.45 -5.99
N TRP A 238 -13.22 -3.22 -4.67
CA TRP A 238 -12.91 -4.28 -3.70
C TRP A 238 -13.88 -5.47 -3.83
N GLN A 239 -15.17 -5.21 -4.07
CA GLN A 239 -16.17 -6.24 -4.30
C GLN A 239 -15.88 -7.06 -5.57
N ASP A 240 -15.51 -6.39 -6.66
CA ASP A 240 -15.12 -7.04 -7.90
C ASP A 240 -13.91 -7.96 -7.70
N TRP A 241 -12.90 -7.46 -6.97
CA TRP A 241 -11.71 -8.26 -6.64
C TRP A 241 -12.03 -9.42 -5.71
N ALA A 242 -12.93 -9.24 -4.74
CA ALA A 242 -13.40 -10.29 -3.84
C ALA A 242 -14.09 -11.45 -4.59
N GLY A 243 -14.73 -11.16 -5.72
CA GLY A 243 -15.37 -12.16 -6.58
C GLY A 243 -14.41 -13.12 -7.29
N ARG A 244 -13.12 -12.79 -7.37
CA ARG A 244 -12.13 -13.51 -8.20
C ARG A 244 -11.54 -14.75 -7.55
N SER A 245 -11.56 -14.89 -6.20
CA SER A 245 -11.16 -16.11 -5.49
C SER A 245 -11.88 -16.29 -4.16
N LYS A 246 -11.87 -17.51 -3.61
CA LYS A 246 -12.42 -17.76 -2.25
C LYS A 246 -11.64 -17.03 -1.17
N MET A 247 -10.32 -16.97 -1.32
CA MET A 247 -9.47 -16.28 -0.35
C MET A 247 -9.64 -14.76 -0.43
N ALA A 248 -9.79 -14.22 -1.63
CA ALA A 248 -10.11 -12.81 -1.85
C ALA A 248 -11.44 -12.41 -1.20
N ARG A 249 -12.47 -13.23 -1.31
CA ARG A 249 -13.75 -12.99 -0.64
C ARG A 249 -13.60 -12.94 0.88
N ARG A 250 -12.88 -13.88 1.47
CA ARG A 250 -12.63 -13.89 2.93
C ARG A 250 -11.80 -12.67 3.37
N ALA A 251 -10.81 -12.28 2.57
CA ALA A 251 -10.03 -11.08 2.82
C ALA A 251 -10.92 -9.82 2.82
N TYR A 252 -11.78 -9.67 1.81
CA TYR A 252 -12.74 -8.58 1.71
C TYR A 252 -13.71 -8.53 2.91
N GLU A 253 -14.28 -9.68 3.28
CA GLU A 253 -15.22 -9.78 4.41
C GLU A 253 -14.55 -9.37 5.73
N ALA A 254 -13.32 -9.83 5.99
CA ALA A 254 -12.55 -9.46 7.17
C ALA A 254 -12.20 -7.95 7.18
N GLN A 255 -11.73 -7.42 6.05
CA GLN A 255 -11.39 -6.00 5.90
C GLN A 255 -12.62 -5.11 6.11
N THR A 256 -13.73 -5.40 5.44
CA THR A 256 -14.94 -4.56 5.55
C THR A 256 -15.59 -4.65 6.92
N ALA A 257 -15.59 -5.83 7.56
CA ALA A 257 -16.05 -5.98 8.94
C ALA A 257 -15.20 -5.13 9.91
N PHE A 258 -13.88 -5.15 9.75
CA PHE A 258 -12.97 -4.34 10.55
C PHE A 258 -13.18 -2.83 10.30
N LEU A 259 -13.28 -2.41 9.04
CA LEU A 259 -13.50 -0.99 8.69
C LEU A 259 -14.83 -0.46 9.25
N ARG A 260 -15.89 -1.28 9.27
CA ARG A 260 -17.15 -0.93 9.95
C ARG A 260 -16.96 -0.80 11.46
N ALA A 261 -16.21 -1.73 12.06
CA ALA A 261 -15.97 -1.72 13.52
C ALA A 261 -15.20 -0.46 13.98
N ILE A 262 -14.33 0.10 13.14
CA ILE A 262 -13.59 1.34 13.45
C ILE A 262 -14.23 2.61 12.86
N GLY A 263 -15.43 2.51 12.27
CA GLY A 263 -16.21 3.65 11.77
C GLY A 263 -15.75 4.26 10.46
N LEU A 264 -14.95 3.53 9.65
CA LEU A 264 -14.50 3.98 8.31
C LEU A 264 -15.45 3.54 7.19
N LEU A 265 -16.31 2.57 7.43
CA LEU A 265 -17.43 2.22 6.57
C LEU A 265 -18.74 2.29 7.34
N ALA A 266 -19.83 2.60 6.65
CA ALA A 266 -21.16 2.55 7.24
C ALA A 266 -21.51 1.11 7.66
N THR A 267 -22.24 0.99 8.78
CA THR A 267 -22.90 -0.27 9.15
C THR A 267 -24.09 -0.47 8.23
N GLU A 268 -24.24 -1.68 7.70
CA GLU A 268 -25.43 -2.07 6.90
C GLU A 268 -26.69 -2.01 7.73
#